data_a49900a6adc4a48ab900980bc48557f0
#
_entry.id   a49900a6adc4a48ab900980bc48557f0
#
_cell.length_a   1.000
_cell.length_b   1.000
_cell.length_c   1.000
_cell.angle_alpha   90.00
_cell.angle_beta   90.00
_cell.angle_gamma   90.00
#
_symmetry.space_group_name_H-M   'P 1'
#
loop_
_entity.id
_entity.type
_entity.pdbx_description
1 polymer ?
#
loop_
_entity_poly.entity_id
_entity_poly.type
_entity_poly.pdbx_seq_one_letter_code
_entity_poly.pdbx_strand_id
1 'polypeptide(L)'
;VKIYVFADPACTWCWGSVPVVRALRYRYGSQLEFEYVMGGMIEDITSFNNRRLSIGGDIAMSNRNMHKHWLEASAIHGMPVSEAPVRLFTEEHRSTVPMNLAYIAAGLYAKSNKEVVDNAVQRFLRILQEMTLVDGAQMNDTDNIVAMSALVGFNQQKYSEVFAGPETKRIYSANKELCNEYDVHSFPTYKLVYADDEMMVRGFTTYETLAHCIAQLSYENVKPIEDGREALTIANVRTFIEEFGVAYPVEIATAFSLDRACGHTALNIESYAGLPDMVEEMIKSNDVAMAPKGNGFLIYTLKQKQNASQAKGRKYAGVY
;
A
#
# COMPACT_ATOMS: atom_id res chain seq x y z
N VAL A 1 15.08 -6.29 -12.87
CA VAL A 1 15.50 -5.36 -11.80
C VAL A 1 14.88 -5.77 -10.49
N LYS A 2 15.67 -5.86 -9.42
CA LYS A 2 15.17 -6.03 -8.06
C LYS A 2 15.00 -4.67 -7.40
N ILE A 3 13.86 -4.45 -6.75
CA ILE A 3 13.50 -3.19 -6.10
C ILE A 3 13.20 -3.48 -4.63
N TYR A 4 14.07 -3.02 -3.74
CA TYR A 4 13.81 -2.99 -2.32
C TYR A 4 12.99 -1.73 -2.00
N VAL A 5 11.85 -1.92 -1.33
CA VAL A 5 10.97 -0.84 -0.91
C VAL A 5 11.06 -0.72 0.61
N PHE A 6 11.82 0.25 1.08
CA PHE A 6 11.87 0.57 2.50
C PHE A 6 10.61 1.32 2.89
N ALA A 7 9.84 0.76 3.81
CA ALA A 7 8.49 1.22 4.11
C ALA A 7 8.11 1.02 5.59
N ASP A 8 7.03 1.68 5.98
CA ASP A 8 6.27 1.42 7.19
C ASP A 8 4.77 1.41 6.84
N PRO A 9 3.97 0.44 7.31
CA PRO A 9 2.55 0.37 6.95
C PRO A 9 1.71 1.56 7.42
N ALA A 10 2.12 2.29 8.47
CA ALA A 10 1.44 3.50 8.94
C ALA A 10 1.86 4.79 8.21
N CYS A 11 2.83 4.69 7.29
CA CYS A 11 3.34 5.84 6.55
C CYS A 11 2.40 6.23 5.41
N THR A 12 1.81 7.43 5.47
CA THR A 12 0.91 7.92 4.41
C THR A 12 1.61 8.07 3.05
N TRP A 13 2.91 8.41 3.02
CA TRP A 13 3.67 8.50 1.78
C TRP A 13 3.99 7.12 1.18
N CYS A 14 4.13 6.07 2.01
CA CYS A 14 4.19 4.69 1.54
C CYS A 14 2.84 4.25 0.95
N TRP A 15 1.73 4.66 1.56
CA TRP A 15 0.39 4.49 1.03
C TRP A 15 0.22 5.19 -0.32
N GLY A 16 0.66 6.45 -0.42
CA GLY A 16 0.67 7.21 -1.65
C GLY A 16 1.53 6.62 -2.77
N SER A 17 2.46 5.75 -2.44
CA SER A 17 3.34 5.07 -3.41
C SER A 17 2.74 3.78 -3.98
N VAL A 18 1.62 3.29 -3.44
CA VAL A 18 0.96 2.07 -3.93
C VAL A 18 0.58 2.18 -5.42
N PRO A 19 0.02 3.29 -5.92
CA PRO A 19 -0.25 3.47 -7.35
C PRO A 19 0.98 3.25 -8.22
N VAL A 20 2.13 3.80 -7.81
CA VAL A 20 3.39 3.68 -8.55
C VAL A 20 3.88 2.23 -8.60
N VAL A 21 3.88 1.53 -7.47
CA VAL A 21 4.31 0.12 -7.40
C VAL A 21 3.36 -0.77 -8.22
N ARG A 22 2.05 -0.54 -8.17
CA ARG A 22 1.07 -1.29 -8.97
C ARG A 22 1.24 -1.03 -10.47
N ALA A 23 1.42 0.23 -10.87
CA ALA A 23 1.69 0.59 -12.25
C ALA A 23 2.97 -0.10 -12.78
N LEU A 24 4.05 -0.09 -12.00
CA LEU A 24 5.29 -0.79 -12.35
C LEU A 24 5.08 -2.30 -12.49
N ARG A 25 4.38 -2.94 -11.54
CA ARG A 25 4.04 -4.37 -11.62
C ARG A 25 3.21 -4.68 -12.86
N TYR A 26 2.18 -3.90 -13.13
CA TYR A 26 1.31 -4.06 -14.28
C TYR A 26 2.04 -3.87 -15.60
N ARG A 27 2.87 -2.82 -15.70
CA ARG A 27 3.55 -2.46 -16.96
C ARG A 27 4.78 -3.33 -17.26
N TYR A 28 5.50 -3.82 -16.25
CA TYR A 28 6.75 -4.57 -16.43
C TYR A 28 6.61 -6.08 -16.15
N GLY A 29 5.57 -6.51 -15.45
CA GLY A 29 5.35 -7.91 -15.10
C GLY A 29 6.52 -8.51 -14.31
N SER A 30 6.94 -9.72 -14.71
CA SER A 30 8.02 -10.47 -14.05
C SER A 30 9.43 -9.91 -14.24
N GLN A 31 9.61 -8.84 -15.03
CA GLN A 31 10.91 -8.17 -15.19
C GLN A 31 11.33 -7.42 -13.92
N LEU A 32 10.37 -7.10 -13.03
CA LEU A 32 10.61 -6.44 -11.75
C LEU A 32 10.27 -7.36 -10.58
N GLU A 33 11.22 -7.48 -9.64
CA GLU A 33 11.01 -8.13 -8.36
C GLU A 33 10.94 -7.08 -7.24
N PHE A 34 9.91 -7.13 -6.41
CA PHE A 34 9.73 -6.20 -5.29
C PHE A 34 9.92 -6.91 -3.96
N GLU A 35 10.81 -6.39 -3.14
CA GLU A 35 11.03 -6.83 -1.76
C GLU A 35 10.81 -5.66 -0.79
N TYR A 36 9.90 -5.83 0.16
CA TYR A 36 9.63 -4.80 1.17
C TYR A 36 10.53 -4.99 2.39
N VAL A 37 11.22 -3.90 2.76
CA VAL A 37 12.02 -3.78 3.98
C VAL A 37 11.25 -2.94 4.98
N MET A 38 10.78 -3.56 6.06
CA MET A 38 9.96 -2.92 7.09
C MET A 38 10.85 -2.18 8.10
N GLY A 39 10.89 -0.84 7.98
CA GLY A 39 11.84 -0.01 8.71
C GLY A 39 11.40 0.45 10.10
N GLY A 40 10.10 0.39 10.43
CA GLY A 40 9.59 0.76 11.74
C GLY A 40 9.76 2.25 12.04
N MET A 41 8.80 3.07 11.63
CA MET A 41 8.88 4.54 11.70
C MET A 41 8.83 5.06 13.15
N ILE A 42 7.97 4.49 13.99
CA ILE A 42 7.75 4.93 15.36
C ILE A 42 7.84 3.75 16.32
N GLU A 43 8.90 3.69 17.11
CA GLU A 43 9.09 2.67 18.14
C GLU A 43 8.25 2.96 19.38
N ASP A 44 8.23 4.22 19.83
CA ASP A 44 7.35 4.72 20.89
C ASP A 44 7.02 6.17 20.61
N ILE A 45 5.72 6.49 20.47
CA ILE A 45 5.24 7.84 20.15
C ILE A 45 5.58 8.85 21.26
N THR A 46 5.74 8.42 22.51
CA THR A 46 6.03 9.31 23.63
C THR A 46 7.48 9.79 23.64
N SER A 47 8.40 9.00 23.05
CA SER A 47 9.81 9.36 22.85
C SER A 47 10.12 9.86 21.42
N PHE A 48 9.20 9.66 20.48
CA PHE A 48 9.33 10.13 19.09
C PHE A 48 9.29 11.65 19.02
N ASN A 49 10.02 12.25 18.10
CA ASN A 49 10.05 13.71 17.94
C ASN A 49 10.19 14.11 16.47
N ASN A 50 9.07 14.39 15.83
CA ASN A 50 9.04 15.06 14.53
C ASN A 50 8.61 16.52 14.72
N ARG A 51 9.59 17.42 14.91
CA ARG A 51 9.34 18.85 15.16
C ARG A 51 8.57 19.53 14.02
N ARG A 52 8.82 19.15 12.78
CA ARG A 52 8.18 19.75 11.59
C ARG A 52 6.67 19.51 11.60
N LEU A 53 6.23 18.33 12.00
CA LEU A 53 4.82 17.94 12.03
C LEU A 53 4.22 18.07 13.43
N SER A 54 5.02 18.39 14.44
CA SER A 54 4.61 18.37 15.85
C SER A 54 3.97 17.04 16.25
N ILE A 55 4.61 15.93 15.82
CA ILE A 55 4.23 14.56 16.16
C ILE A 55 5.27 14.02 17.13
N GLY A 56 4.82 13.46 18.24
CA GLY A 56 5.63 12.88 19.32
C GLY A 56 5.39 13.53 20.67
N GLY A 57 5.75 12.83 21.75
CA GLY A 57 5.52 13.24 23.13
C GLY A 57 4.07 13.03 23.57
N ASP A 58 3.18 13.98 23.31
CA ASP A 58 1.76 13.88 23.64
C ASP A 58 1.00 13.02 22.64
N ILE A 59 0.33 11.97 23.09
CA ILE A 59 -0.39 11.00 22.27
C ILE A 59 -1.58 11.64 21.55
N ALA A 60 -2.37 12.45 22.25
CA ALA A 60 -3.58 13.04 21.69
C ALA A 60 -3.25 14.08 20.62
N MET A 61 -2.22 14.90 20.87
CA MET A 61 -1.72 15.88 19.91
C MET A 61 -1.09 15.17 18.71
N SER A 62 -0.31 14.12 18.93
CA SER A 62 0.32 13.32 17.87
C SER A 62 -0.73 12.70 16.93
N ASN A 63 -1.79 12.11 17.46
CA ASN A 63 -2.89 11.57 16.64
C ASN A 63 -3.56 12.66 15.79
N ARG A 64 -3.86 13.84 16.38
CA ARG A 64 -4.44 14.96 15.63
C ARG A 64 -3.54 15.47 14.51
N ASN A 65 -2.26 15.66 14.79
CA ASN A 65 -1.31 16.20 13.83
C ASN A 65 -0.97 15.19 12.75
N MET A 66 -0.90 13.91 13.11
CA MET A 66 -0.72 12.82 12.15
C MET A 66 -1.93 12.73 11.19
N HIS A 67 -3.15 12.77 11.70
CA HIS A 67 -4.36 12.77 10.87
C HIS A 67 -4.40 13.96 9.91
N LYS A 68 -4.08 15.17 10.42
CA LYS A 68 -3.95 16.37 9.58
C LYS A 68 -2.93 16.16 8.46
N HIS A 69 -1.74 15.61 8.81
CA HIS A 69 -0.71 15.31 7.83
C HIS A 69 -1.16 14.28 6.80
N TRP A 70 -1.94 13.26 7.19
CA TRP A 70 -2.50 12.28 6.24
C TRP A 70 -3.45 12.93 5.25
N LEU A 71 -4.35 13.83 5.70
CA LEU A 71 -5.25 14.56 4.82
C LEU A 71 -4.50 15.45 3.84
N GLU A 72 -3.47 16.18 4.29
CA GLU A 72 -2.64 17.03 3.43
C GLU A 72 -1.87 16.20 2.39
N ALA A 73 -1.27 15.08 2.79
CA ALA A 73 -0.56 14.17 1.91
C ALA A 73 -1.49 13.50 0.89
N SER A 74 -2.69 13.08 1.32
CA SER A 74 -3.73 12.48 0.47
C SER A 74 -4.12 13.38 -0.70
N ALA A 75 -4.26 14.69 -0.45
CA ALA A 75 -4.55 15.67 -1.52
C ALA A 75 -3.44 15.74 -2.59
N ILE A 76 -2.20 15.37 -2.21
CA ILE A 76 -1.04 15.38 -3.11
C ILE A 76 -0.93 14.06 -3.88
N HIS A 77 -0.95 12.92 -3.16
CA HIS A 77 -0.70 11.61 -3.76
C HIS A 77 -1.97 10.89 -4.27
N GLY A 78 -3.18 11.39 -3.95
CA GLY A 78 -4.44 10.87 -4.47
C GLY A 78 -4.96 9.58 -3.85
N MET A 79 -4.24 8.95 -2.94
CA MET A 79 -4.74 7.79 -2.20
C MET A 79 -5.58 8.28 -1.01
N PRO A 80 -6.82 7.74 -0.83
CA PRO A 80 -7.70 8.21 0.23
C PRO A 80 -7.17 7.89 1.63
N VAL A 81 -7.65 8.69 2.59
CA VAL A 81 -7.43 8.49 4.02
C VAL A 81 -8.74 8.72 4.78
N SER A 82 -8.78 8.39 6.06
CA SER A 82 -9.95 8.61 6.91
C SER A 82 -10.30 10.10 7.00
N GLU A 83 -11.58 10.44 6.83
CA GLU A 83 -12.10 11.78 7.14
C GLU A 83 -12.33 11.95 8.65
N ALA A 84 -12.67 10.86 9.34
CA ALA A 84 -12.85 10.87 10.78
C ALA A 84 -11.51 10.93 11.52
N PRO A 85 -11.46 11.57 12.70
CA PRO A 85 -10.25 11.59 13.51
C PRO A 85 -9.70 10.19 13.81
N VAL A 86 -8.42 9.99 13.53
CA VAL A 86 -7.74 8.71 13.74
C VAL A 86 -7.10 8.65 15.12
N ARG A 87 -7.18 7.48 15.76
CA ARG A 87 -6.58 7.19 17.07
C ARG A 87 -5.66 5.98 16.95
N LEU A 88 -4.57 6.14 16.17
CA LEU A 88 -3.59 5.05 16.00
C LEU A 88 -2.85 4.77 17.32
N PHE A 89 -2.44 5.82 18.05
CA PHE A 89 -1.71 5.68 19.29
C PHE A 89 -2.62 5.84 20.51
N THR A 90 -2.43 4.97 21.50
CA THR A 90 -3.05 4.99 22.84
C THR A 90 -1.97 4.72 23.88
N GLU A 91 -2.33 4.73 25.18
CA GLU A 91 -1.38 4.38 26.25
C GLU A 91 -0.88 2.94 26.15
N GLU A 92 -1.70 2.03 25.60
CA GLU A 92 -1.37 0.61 25.40
C GLU A 92 -0.65 0.36 24.06
N HIS A 93 -0.92 1.17 23.04
CA HIS A 93 -0.46 0.97 21.66
C HIS A 93 0.33 2.19 21.17
N ARG A 94 1.62 2.26 21.53
CA ARG A 94 2.49 3.43 21.32
C ARG A 94 3.37 3.34 20.07
N SER A 95 3.34 2.21 19.35
CA SER A 95 4.33 1.88 18.32
C SER A 95 3.68 1.50 16.99
N THR A 96 4.38 1.73 15.87
CA THR A 96 4.05 1.15 14.55
C THR A 96 4.75 -0.20 14.31
N VAL A 97 5.67 -0.61 15.20
CA VAL A 97 6.43 -1.86 15.06
C VAL A 97 5.55 -3.10 14.90
N PRO A 98 4.42 -3.28 15.61
CA PRO A 98 3.55 -4.44 15.41
C PRO A 98 3.09 -4.60 13.96
N MET A 99 2.81 -3.50 13.26
CA MET A 99 2.39 -3.53 11.84
C MET A 99 3.52 -3.97 10.92
N ASN A 100 4.76 -3.60 11.21
CA ASN A 100 5.95 -4.03 10.47
C ASN A 100 6.20 -5.54 10.66
N LEU A 101 6.13 -6.01 11.91
CA LEU A 101 6.21 -7.44 12.25
C LEU A 101 5.10 -8.25 11.57
N ALA A 102 3.88 -7.69 11.48
CA ALA A 102 2.74 -8.33 10.85
C ALA A 102 3.00 -8.66 9.37
N TYR A 103 3.56 -7.73 8.61
CA TYR A 103 3.91 -7.97 7.21
C TYR A 103 5.01 -9.03 7.06
N ILE A 104 6.05 -8.99 7.90
CA ILE A 104 7.12 -9.99 7.92
C ILE A 104 6.54 -11.36 8.22
N ALA A 105 5.67 -11.46 9.23
CA ALA A 105 4.98 -12.70 9.58
C ALA A 105 4.11 -13.23 8.46
N ALA A 106 3.43 -12.34 7.69
CA ALA A 106 2.66 -12.73 6.52
C ALA A 106 3.54 -13.40 5.45
N GLY A 107 4.73 -12.87 5.21
CA GLY A 107 5.72 -13.47 4.29
C GLY A 107 6.22 -14.82 4.76
N LEU A 108 6.54 -14.97 6.05
CA LEU A 108 6.96 -16.23 6.65
C LEU A 108 5.84 -17.27 6.62
N TYR A 109 4.62 -16.88 6.97
CA TYR A 109 3.45 -17.73 6.93
C TYR A 109 3.19 -18.26 5.52
N ALA A 110 3.22 -17.38 4.51
CA ALA A 110 3.01 -17.79 3.12
C ALA A 110 4.07 -18.76 2.61
N LYS A 111 5.34 -18.55 2.96
CA LYS A 111 6.44 -19.47 2.59
C LYS A 111 6.28 -20.88 3.19
N SER A 112 5.69 -20.99 4.36
CA SER A 112 5.50 -22.29 5.06
C SER A 112 4.17 -22.97 4.77
N ASN A 113 3.23 -22.32 4.07
CA ASN A 113 1.89 -22.84 3.81
C ASN A 113 1.55 -22.80 2.32
N LYS A 114 1.65 -23.95 1.64
CA LYS A 114 1.41 -24.10 0.19
C LYS A 114 -0.03 -23.83 -0.25
N GLU A 115 -0.97 -23.77 0.68
CA GLU A 115 -2.39 -23.47 0.41
C GLU A 115 -2.67 -21.95 0.30
N VAL A 116 -1.66 -21.13 0.59
CA VAL A 116 -1.79 -19.67 0.47
C VAL A 116 -1.84 -19.28 -0.99
N VAL A 117 -2.88 -18.55 -1.37
CA VAL A 117 -3.04 -18.04 -2.74
C VAL A 117 -1.91 -17.08 -3.12
N ASP A 118 -1.56 -17.07 -4.39
CA ASP A 118 -0.64 -16.09 -4.95
C ASP A 118 -1.12 -14.68 -4.59
N ASN A 119 -0.21 -13.77 -4.38
CA ASN A 119 -0.45 -12.38 -3.95
C ASN A 119 -1.03 -12.14 -2.53
N ALA A 120 -1.26 -13.19 -1.71
CA ALA A 120 -1.82 -13.02 -0.36
C ALA A 120 -1.00 -12.05 0.51
N VAL A 121 0.33 -12.08 0.41
CA VAL A 121 1.23 -11.18 1.17
C VAL A 121 1.08 -9.73 0.72
N GLN A 122 0.95 -9.48 -0.58
CA GLN A 122 0.70 -8.15 -1.14
C GLN A 122 -0.68 -7.64 -0.71
N ARG A 123 -1.69 -8.51 -0.78
CA ARG A 123 -3.04 -8.19 -0.27
C ARG A 123 -3.05 -7.92 1.23
N PHE A 124 -2.26 -8.67 2.00
CA PHE A 124 -2.12 -8.43 3.43
C PHE A 124 -1.61 -7.01 3.72
N LEU A 125 -0.52 -6.59 3.06
CA LEU A 125 0.00 -5.23 3.23
C LEU A 125 -1.03 -4.17 2.82
N ARG A 126 -1.71 -4.39 1.69
CA ARG A 126 -2.76 -3.48 1.19
C ARG A 126 -3.87 -3.30 2.22
N ILE A 127 -4.41 -4.40 2.75
CA ILE A 127 -5.51 -4.38 3.73
C ILE A 127 -5.03 -3.72 5.03
N LEU A 128 -3.82 -4.05 5.50
CA LEU A 128 -3.24 -3.46 6.69
C LEU A 128 -3.14 -1.93 6.58
N GLN A 129 -2.62 -1.43 5.46
CA GLN A 129 -2.53 0.01 5.19
C GLN A 129 -3.90 0.65 5.08
N GLU A 130 -4.83 0.04 4.36
CA GLU A 130 -6.17 0.58 4.12
C GLU A 130 -6.98 0.63 5.41
N MET A 131 -6.99 -0.43 6.21
CA MET A 131 -7.65 -0.43 7.52
C MET A 131 -7.08 0.64 8.46
N THR A 132 -5.76 0.85 8.42
CA THR A 132 -5.11 1.89 9.24
C THR A 132 -5.44 3.29 8.77
N LEU A 133 -5.15 3.57 7.50
CA LEU A 133 -5.10 4.93 6.95
C LEU A 133 -6.48 5.40 6.49
N VAL A 134 -7.33 4.50 5.98
CA VAL A 134 -8.62 4.84 5.39
C VAL A 134 -9.76 4.55 6.35
N ASP A 135 -9.76 3.39 7.01
CA ASP A 135 -10.83 3.01 7.94
C ASP A 135 -10.57 3.55 9.36
N GLY A 136 -9.38 4.07 9.63
CA GLY A 136 -9.00 4.59 10.95
C GLY A 136 -8.95 3.51 12.04
N ALA A 137 -8.81 2.23 11.63
CA ALA A 137 -8.74 1.12 12.56
C ALA A 137 -7.38 1.08 13.28
N GLN A 138 -7.39 0.67 14.54
CA GLN A 138 -6.20 0.55 15.36
C GLN A 138 -5.39 -0.72 15.00
N MET A 139 -4.67 -0.66 13.87
CA MET A 139 -3.94 -1.82 13.34
C MET A 139 -2.54 -2.01 13.94
N ASN A 140 -2.13 -1.22 14.93
CA ASN A 140 -0.99 -1.49 15.79
C ASN A 140 -1.36 -2.33 17.04
N ASP A 141 -2.62 -2.72 17.16
CA ASP A 141 -3.11 -3.75 18.08
C ASP A 141 -2.93 -5.14 17.46
N THR A 142 -2.27 -6.05 18.18
CA THR A 142 -1.96 -7.39 17.72
C THR A 142 -3.19 -8.25 17.47
N ASP A 143 -4.25 -8.10 18.27
CA ASP A 143 -5.48 -8.86 18.11
C ASP A 143 -6.21 -8.46 16.83
N ASN A 144 -6.23 -7.16 16.51
CA ASN A 144 -6.78 -6.64 15.26
C ASN A 144 -5.98 -7.15 14.04
N ILE A 145 -4.65 -7.19 14.14
CA ILE A 145 -3.77 -7.75 13.08
C ILE A 145 -4.09 -9.23 12.84
N VAL A 146 -4.16 -10.04 13.91
CA VAL A 146 -4.49 -11.46 13.82
C VAL A 146 -5.87 -11.67 13.23
N ALA A 147 -6.88 -10.88 13.66
CA ALA A 147 -8.22 -10.96 13.10
C ALA A 147 -8.24 -10.61 11.60
N MET A 148 -7.49 -9.58 11.18
CA MET A 148 -7.37 -9.17 9.77
C MET A 148 -6.75 -10.26 8.90
N SER A 149 -5.84 -11.08 9.41
CA SER A 149 -5.12 -12.11 8.64
C SER A 149 -6.07 -13.11 7.95
N ALA A 150 -7.26 -13.33 8.52
CA ALA A 150 -8.29 -14.17 7.91
C ALA A 150 -8.87 -13.59 6.60
N LEU A 151 -8.77 -12.28 6.36
CA LEU A 151 -9.25 -11.65 5.12
C LEU A 151 -8.42 -12.03 3.88
N VAL A 152 -7.19 -12.48 4.10
CA VAL A 152 -6.32 -13.02 3.05
C VAL A 152 -6.26 -14.55 3.05
N GLY A 153 -7.10 -15.22 3.84
CA GLY A 153 -7.21 -16.67 3.89
C GLY A 153 -6.21 -17.34 4.86
N PHE A 154 -5.53 -16.59 5.72
CA PHE A 154 -4.62 -17.19 6.69
C PHE A 154 -5.41 -17.82 7.85
N ASN A 155 -4.91 -18.96 8.37
CA ASN A 155 -5.37 -19.50 9.62
C ASN A 155 -4.85 -18.63 10.77
N GLN A 156 -5.75 -17.97 11.50
CA GLN A 156 -5.42 -16.98 12.51
C GLN A 156 -4.50 -17.50 13.62
N GLN A 157 -4.74 -18.74 14.10
CA GLN A 157 -3.91 -19.33 15.15
C GLN A 157 -2.48 -19.57 14.67
N LYS A 158 -2.31 -20.23 13.53
CA LYS A 158 -0.97 -20.48 12.94
C LYS A 158 -0.26 -19.17 12.60
N TYR A 159 -0.99 -18.17 12.08
CA TYR A 159 -0.44 -16.87 11.79
C TYR A 159 0.01 -16.15 13.07
N SER A 160 -0.77 -16.20 14.15
CA SER A 160 -0.42 -15.64 15.45
C SER A 160 0.87 -16.25 16.03
N GLU A 161 1.04 -17.55 15.87
CA GLU A 161 2.27 -18.26 16.30
C GLU A 161 3.50 -17.75 15.51
N VAL A 162 3.39 -17.59 14.20
CA VAL A 162 4.46 -17.03 13.35
C VAL A 162 4.72 -15.57 13.72
N PHE A 163 3.66 -14.77 13.91
CA PHE A 163 3.74 -13.36 14.25
C PHE A 163 4.48 -13.10 15.57
N ALA A 164 4.18 -13.91 16.62
CA ALA A 164 4.86 -13.83 17.90
C ALA A 164 6.26 -14.48 17.89
N GLY A 165 6.58 -15.21 16.82
CA GLY A 165 7.77 -16.05 16.73
C GLY A 165 9.09 -15.27 16.70
N PRO A 166 10.20 -15.91 17.11
CA PRO A 166 11.53 -15.29 17.14
C PRO A 166 12.04 -14.94 15.75
N GLU A 167 11.68 -15.70 14.72
CA GLU A 167 12.12 -15.47 13.34
C GLU A 167 11.57 -14.16 12.77
N THR A 168 10.30 -13.82 13.07
CA THR A 168 9.70 -12.54 12.70
C THR A 168 10.48 -11.36 13.29
N LYS A 169 10.86 -11.46 14.56
CA LYS A 169 11.67 -10.44 15.25
C LYS A 169 13.08 -10.36 14.67
N ARG A 170 13.71 -11.52 14.36
CA ARG A 170 15.04 -11.57 13.75
C ARG A 170 15.07 -10.89 12.39
N ILE A 171 14.07 -11.14 11.54
CA ILE A 171 13.98 -10.49 10.22
C ILE A 171 13.74 -8.98 10.38
N TYR A 172 12.90 -8.57 11.35
CA TYR A 172 12.71 -7.14 11.61
C TYR A 172 14.02 -6.45 12.04
N SER A 173 14.80 -7.08 12.92
CA SER A 173 16.11 -6.55 13.31
C SER A 173 17.06 -6.42 12.10
N ALA A 174 17.10 -7.43 11.22
CA ALA A 174 17.87 -7.37 9.99
C ALA A 174 17.39 -6.23 9.05
N ASN A 175 16.08 -5.99 8.97
CA ASN A 175 15.52 -4.88 8.20
C ASN A 175 15.96 -3.52 8.77
N LYS A 176 16.05 -3.38 10.09
CA LYS A 176 16.56 -2.18 10.76
C LYS A 176 18.05 -1.98 10.48
N GLU A 177 18.83 -3.05 10.50
CA GLU A 177 20.26 -3.02 10.13
C GLU A 177 20.42 -2.58 8.68
N LEU A 178 19.61 -3.10 7.77
CA LEU A 178 19.62 -2.71 6.37
C LEU A 178 19.23 -1.22 6.17
N CYS A 179 18.25 -0.71 6.93
CA CYS A 179 17.94 0.72 6.94
C CYS A 179 19.15 1.57 7.36
N ASN A 180 19.90 1.13 8.36
CA ASN A 180 21.11 1.82 8.82
C ASN A 180 22.23 1.74 7.79
N GLU A 181 22.46 0.57 7.18
CA GLU A 181 23.47 0.36 6.14
C GLU A 181 23.28 1.30 4.94
N TYR A 182 22.02 1.48 4.49
CA TYR A 182 21.70 2.36 3.36
C TYR A 182 21.31 3.78 3.76
N ASP A 183 21.51 4.18 5.01
CA ASP A 183 21.20 5.53 5.51
C ASP A 183 19.74 5.92 5.22
N VAL A 184 18.79 4.98 5.47
CA VAL A 184 17.36 5.20 5.24
C VAL A 184 16.71 5.77 6.48
N HIS A 185 16.41 7.07 6.45
CA HIS A 185 15.76 7.82 7.54
C HIS A 185 14.34 8.30 7.23
N SER A 186 13.86 8.01 6.02
CA SER A 186 12.51 8.39 5.58
C SER A 186 11.90 7.33 4.68
N PHE A 187 10.57 7.22 4.74
CA PHE A 187 9.80 6.27 3.95
C PHE A 187 8.79 7.00 3.03
N PRO A 188 8.55 6.45 1.82
CA PRO A 188 9.26 5.35 1.21
C PRO A 188 10.68 5.72 0.78
N THR A 189 11.56 4.73 0.66
CA THR A 189 12.84 4.82 -0.05
C THR A 189 12.97 3.56 -0.90
N TYR A 190 13.52 3.68 -2.10
CA TYR A 190 13.69 2.57 -3.04
C TYR A 190 15.18 2.35 -3.29
N LYS A 191 15.60 1.09 -3.25
CA LYS A 191 16.90 0.65 -3.75
C LYS A 191 16.65 -0.25 -4.95
N LEU A 192 17.08 0.18 -6.11
CA LEU A 192 17.02 -0.57 -7.36
C LEU A 192 18.35 -1.28 -7.56
N VAL A 193 18.33 -2.53 -7.96
CA VAL A 193 19.52 -3.36 -8.23
C VAL A 193 19.36 -4.05 -9.58
N TYR A 194 20.38 -3.96 -10.42
CA TYR A 194 20.48 -4.67 -11.69
C TYR A 194 21.92 -5.12 -11.92
N ALA A 195 22.14 -6.43 -12.00
CA ALA A 195 23.48 -7.02 -12.00
C ALA A 195 24.30 -6.51 -10.78
N ASP A 196 25.43 -5.86 -11.04
CA ASP A 196 26.32 -5.32 -10.00
C ASP A 196 26.06 -3.83 -9.70
N ASP A 197 25.12 -3.20 -10.41
CA ASP A 197 24.79 -1.78 -10.25
C ASP A 197 23.60 -1.57 -9.30
N GLU A 198 23.63 -0.45 -8.57
CA GLU A 198 22.56 -0.08 -7.67
C GLU A 198 22.26 1.44 -7.70
N MET A 199 21.00 1.78 -7.41
CA MET A 199 20.54 3.17 -7.35
C MET A 199 19.58 3.36 -6.19
N MET A 200 19.71 4.48 -5.45
CA MET A 200 18.77 4.87 -4.39
C MET A 200 17.87 6.00 -4.85
N VAL A 201 16.56 5.83 -4.63
CA VAL A 201 15.55 6.90 -4.81
C VAL A 201 14.83 7.12 -3.48
N ARG A 202 14.96 8.33 -2.91
CA ARG A 202 14.47 8.64 -1.57
C ARG A 202 13.20 9.46 -1.63
N GLY A 203 12.21 9.09 -0.79
CA GLY A 203 10.94 9.76 -0.65
C GLY A 203 9.88 9.35 -1.67
N PHE A 204 8.72 9.98 -1.57
CA PHE A 204 7.62 9.81 -2.52
C PHE A 204 8.05 10.28 -3.91
N THR A 205 7.78 9.47 -4.92
CA THR A 205 8.18 9.71 -6.30
C THR A 205 7.10 9.24 -7.28
N THR A 206 7.20 9.66 -8.54
CA THR A 206 6.23 9.29 -9.59
C THR A 206 6.63 8.01 -10.31
N TYR A 207 5.67 7.44 -11.05
CA TYR A 207 5.90 6.28 -11.92
C TYR A 207 7.01 6.59 -12.95
N GLU A 208 6.95 7.76 -13.59
CA GLU A 208 7.90 8.17 -14.63
C GLU A 208 9.34 8.25 -14.08
N THR A 209 9.49 8.76 -12.86
CA THR A 209 10.81 8.82 -12.21
C THR A 209 11.39 7.43 -11.97
N LEU A 210 10.60 6.50 -11.39
CA LEU A 210 11.10 5.12 -11.18
C LEU A 210 11.30 4.37 -12.49
N ALA A 211 10.42 4.54 -13.48
CA ALA A 211 10.57 3.96 -14.81
C ALA A 211 11.87 4.44 -15.49
N HIS A 212 12.17 5.74 -15.37
CA HIS A 212 13.42 6.30 -15.88
C HIS A 212 14.66 5.73 -15.15
N CYS A 213 14.59 5.62 -13.81
CA CYS A 213 15.67 4.99 -13.03
C CYS A 213 15.88 3.52 -13.42
N ILE A 214 14.79 2.76 -13.66
CA ILE A 214 14.86 1.37 -14.13
C ILE A 214 15.54 1.29 -15.50
N ALA A 215 15.14 2.14 -16.44
CA ALA A 215 15.72 2.19 -17.78
C ALA A 215 17.22 2.52 -17.74
N GLN A 216 17.59 3.57 -16.99
CA GLN A 216 19.00 3.94 -16.83
C GLN A 216 19.82 2.82 -16.19
N LEU A 217 19.39 2.28 -15.06
CA LEU A 217 20.10 1.26 -14.31
C LEU A 217 20.25 -0.05 -15.10
N SER A 218 19.26 -0.39 -15.91
CA SER A 218 19.25 -1.61 -16.74
C SER A 218 19.86 -1.41 -18.13
N TYR A 219 20.42 -0.25 -18.43
CA TYR A 219 20.95 0.09 -19.77
C TYR A 219 19.93 -0.15 -20.87
N GLU A 220 18.65 0.26 -20.64
CA GLU A 220 17.51 0.06 -21.53
C GLU A 220 17.13 -1.42 -21.80
N ASN A 221 17.70 -2.38 -21.04
CA ASN A 221 17.37 -3.81 -21.20
C ASN A 221 16.02 -4.18 -20.55
N VAL A 222 15.53 -3.40 -19.59
CA VAL A 222 14.25 -3.62 -18.90
C VAL A 222 13.30 -2.50 -19.27
N LYS A 223 12.22 -2.85 -19.98
CA LYS A 223 11.23 -1.91 -20.54
C LYS A 223 9.81 -2.37 -20.22
N PRO A 224 8.83 -1.45 -20.20
CA PRO A 224 7.43 -1.84 -20.16
C PRO A 224 7.10 -2.86 -21.26
N ILE A 225 6.17 -3.78 -20.96
CA ILE A 225 5.71 -4.78 -21.91
C ILE A 225 4.88 -4.08 -22.99
N GLU A 226 5.27 -4.27 -24.25
CA GLU A 226 4.62 -3.69 -25.43
C GLU A 226 3.53 -4.64 -25.96
N ASP A 227 2.41 -4.74 -25.24
CA ASP A 227 1.26 -5.60 -25.62
C ASP A 227 -0.08 -4.84 -25.65
N GLY A 228 -0.04 -3.51 -25.63
CA GLY A 228 -1.21 -2.64 -25.64
C GLY A 228 -1.88 -2.44 -24.28
N ARG A 229 -1.33 -3.02 -23.20
CA ARG A 229 -1.88 -2.88 -21.85
C ARG A 229 -1.84 -1.44 -21.32
N GLU A 230 -1.01 -0.58 -21.91
CA GLU A 230 -0.90 0.84 -21.56
C GLU A 230 -2.08 1.67 -22.04
N ALA A 231 -2.87 1.17 -23.01
CA ALA A 231 -4.01 1.90 -23.53
C ALA A 231 -5.17 1.92 -22.54
N LEU A 232 -5.76 3.08 -22.31
CA LEU A 232 -6.95 3.23 -21.47
C LEU A 232 -8.17 2.64 -22.21
N THR A 233 -8.40 1.34 -21.99
CA THR A 233 -9.56 0.61 -22.52
C THR A 233 -10.29 -0.10 -21.38
N ILE A 234 -11.59 -0.36 -21.57
CA ILE A 234 -12.41 -1.11 -20.58
C ILE A 234 -11.76 -2.47 -20.25
N ALA A 235 -11.25 -3.16 -21.27
CA ALA A 235 -10.61 -4.47 -21.08
C ALA A 235 -9.36 -4.37 -20.20
N ASN A 236 -8.49 -3.39 -20.45
CA ASN A 236 -7.26 -3.20 -19.70
C ASN A 236 -7.54 -2.72 -18.26
N VAL A 237 -8.47 -1.79 -18.07
CA VAL A 237 -8.88 -1.33 -16.72
C VAL A 237 -9.50 -2.48 -15.93
N ARG A 238 -10.34 -3.31 -16.56
CA ARG A 238 -10.88 -4.51 -15.91
C ARG A 238 -9.77 -5.48 -15.50
N THR A 239 -8.82 -5.77 -16.39
CA THR A 239 -7.67 -6.64 -16.11
C THR A 239 -6.85 -6.09 -14.93
N PHE A 240 -6.57 -4.80 -14.91
CA PHE A 240 -5.87 -4.15 -13.78
C PHE A 240 -6.63 -4.32 -12.46
N ILE A 241 -7.94 -4.07 -12.43
CA ILE A 241 -8.76 -4.23 -11.22
C ILE A 241 -8.84 -5.70 -10.80
N GLU A 242 -8.96 -6.65 -11.73
CA GLU A 242 -8.98 -8.09 -11.43
C GLU A 242 -7.64 -8.58 -10.85
N GLU A 243 -6.51 -8.09 -11.37
CA GLU A 243 -5.17 -8.43 -10.87
C GLU A 243 -4.94 -7.95 -9.43
N PHE A 244 -5.33 -6.71 -9.12
CA PHE A 244 -5.07 -6.11 -7.83
C PHE A 244 -6.24 -6.17 -6.83
N GLY A 245 -7.37 -6.70 -7.24
CA GLY A 245 -8.57 -6.88 -6.44
C GLY A 245 -9.48 -5.65 -6.43
N VAL A 246 -8.98 -4.49 -6.08
CA VAL A 246 -9.69 -3.21 -6.02
C VAL A 246 -8.75 -2.08 -6.45
N ALA A 247 -9.30 -0.95 -6.90
CA ALA A 247 -8.48 0.21 -7.26
C ALA A 247 -9.13 1.52 -6.80
N TYR A 248 -8.30 2.50 -6.47
CA TYR A 248 -8.70 3.91 -6.38
C TYR A 248 -8.46 4.60 -7.73
N PRO A 249 -9.14 5.71 -8.04
CA PRO A 249 -8.97 6.40 -9.32
C PRO A 249 -7.52 6.72 -9.67
N VAL A 250 -6.71 7.15 -8.70
CA VAL A 250 -5.28 7.46 -8.90
C VAL A 250 -4.46 6.22 -9.27
N GLU A 251 -4.84 5.02 -8.82
CA GLU A 251 -4.13 3.79 -9.17
C GLU A 251 -4.33 3.44 -10.65
N ILE A 252 -5.56 3.61 -11.15
CA ILE A 252 -5.88 3.46 -12.58
C ILE A 252 -5.17 4.55 -13.38
N ALA A 253 -5.30 5.82 -12.95
CA ALA A 253 -4.67 6.94 -13.62
C ALA A 253 -3.15 6.75 -13.76
N THR A 254 -2.46 6.29 -12.70
CA THR A 254 -1.02 6.04 -12.74
C THR A 254 -0.67 4.87 -13.66
N ALA A 255 -1.45 3.78 -13.64
CA ALA A 255 -1.19 2.61 -14.48
C ALA A 255 -1.34 2.90 -15.98
N PHE A 256 -2.25 3.82 -16.34
CA PHE A 256 -2.53 4.21 -17.72
C PHE A 256 -1.94 5.58 -18.09
N SER A 257 -1.06 6.15 -17.25
CA SER A 257 -0.36 7.42 -17.49
C SER A 257 -1.29 8.58 -17.84
N LEU A 258 -2.42 8.69 -17.12
CA LEU A 258 -3.40 9.75 -17.34
C LEU A 258 -2.92 11.07 -16.70
N ASP A 259 -2.96 12.13 -17.48
CA ASP A 259 -2.66 13.47 -16.99
C ASP A 259 -3.71 13.94 -15.98
N ARG A 260 -3.23 14.59 -14.93
CA ARG A 260 -4.09 15.26 -13.96
C ARG A 260 -4.40 16.69 -14.40
N ALA A 261 -5.68 17.02 -14.50
CA ALA A 261 -6.13 18.37 -14.82
C ALA A 261 -5.66 19.39 -13.76
N CYS A 262 -5.20 20.55 -14.22
CA CYS A 262 -4.78 21.63 -13.34
C CYS A 262 -5.92 22.10 -12.42
N GLY A 263 -5.60 22.35 -11.15
CA GLY A 263 -6.56 22.87 -10.16
C GLY A 263 -7.44 21.83 -9.48
N HIS A 264 -7.36 20.55 -9.87
CA HIS A 264 -8.07 19.46 -9.22
C HIS A 264 -7.19 18.70 -8.24
N THR A 265 -7.79 18.15 -7.17
CA THR A 265 -7.07 17.28 -6.23
C THR A 265 -6.86 15.90 -6.86
N ALA A 266 -5.76 15.22 -6.52
CA ALA A 266 -5.49 13.88 -7.02
C ALA A 266 -6.50 12.81 -6.53
N LEU A 267 -7.34 13.13 -5.56
CA LEU A 267 -8.39 12.26 -5.01
C LEU A 267 -9.62 12.14 -5.92
N ASN A 268 -9.89 13.18 -6.74
CA ASN A 268 -11.10 13.23 -7.52
C ASN A 268 -10.92 12.52 -8.87
N ILE A 269 -11.83 11.60 -9.20
CA ILE A 269 -11.84 10.90 -10.48
C ILE A 269 -11.94 11.89 -11.66
N GLU A 270 -12.67 12.99 -11.50
CA GLU A 270 -12.81 14.07 -12.48
C GLU A 270 -11.48 14.75 -12.84
N SER A 271 -10.46 14.52 -12.03
CA SER A 271 -9.09 15.03 -12.27
C SER A 271 -8.37 14.32 -13.42
N TYR A 272 -8.87 13.17 -13.87
CA TYR A 272 -8.18 12.32 -14.83
C TYR A 272 -8.97 12.22 -16.14
N ALA A 273 -8.41 12.75 -17.22
CA ALA A 273 -9.08 12.80 -18.52
C ALA A 273 -9.50 11.42 -19.05
N GLY A 274 -10.78 11.29 -19.40
CA GLY A 274 -11.37 10.05 -19.93
C GLY A 274 -11.70 8.97 -18.87
N LEU A 275 -11.20 9.09 -17.65
CA LEU A 275 -11.46 8.08 -16.60
C LEU A 275 -12.91 8.12 -16.08
N PRO A 276 -13.54 9.29 -15.83
CA PRO A 276 -14.93 9.34 -15.40
C PRO A 276 -15.89 8.66 -16.39
N ASP A 277 -15.81 9.01 -17.67
CA ASP A 277 -16.67 8.46 -18.71
C ASP A 277 -16.51 6.94 -18.84
N MET A 278 -15.27 6.47 -18.79
CA MET A 278 -14.97 5.04 -18.84
C MET A 278 -15.53 4.28 -17.64
N VAL A 279 -15.34 4.78 -16.42
CA VAL A 279 -15.88 4.14 -15.23
C VAL A 279 -17.41 4.16 -15.24
N GLU A 280 -18.04 5.24 -15.71
CA GLU A 280 -19.49 5.31 -15.88
C GLU A 280 -20.00 4.24 -16.88
N GLU A 281 -19.31 4.05 -18.02
CA GLU A 281 -19.62 2.99 -18.97
C GLU A 281 -19.49 1.60 -18.38
N MET A 282 -18.40 1.35 -17.62
CA MET A 282 -18.18 0.08 -16.90
C MET A 282 -19.23 -0.18 -15.81
N ILE A 283 -19.75 0.85 -15.16
CA ILE A 283 -20.85 0.72 -14.20
C ILE A 283 -22.15 0.36 -14.94
N LYS A 284 -22.47 1.03 -16.03
CA LYS A 284 -23.67 0.75 -16.87
C LYS A 284 -23.67 -0.67 -17.43
N SER A 285 -22.50 -1.20 -17.78
CA SER A 285 -22.33 -2.58 -18.26
C SER A 285 -22.24 -3.62 -17.15
N ASN A 286 -22.36 -3.23 -15.88
CA ASN A 286 -22.18 -4.09 -14.72
C ASN A 286 -20.80 -4.77 -14.61
N ASP A 287 -19.76 -4.16 -15.14
CA ASP A 287 -18.38 -4.63 -15.02
C ASP A 287 -17.79 -4.29 -13.65
N VAL A 288 -18.03 -3.06 -13.19
CA VAL A 288 -17.53 -2.55 -11.91
C VAL A 288 -18.64 -1.86 -11.11
N ALA A 289 -18.35 -1.65 -9.83
CA ALA A 289 -19.08 -0.73 -8.98
C ALA A 289 -18.10 0.20 -8.28
N MET A 290 -18.63 1.34 -7.81
CA MET A 290 -17.88 2.34 -7.07
C MET A 290 -18.55 2.59 -5.72
N ALA A 291 -17.77 2.73 -4.66
CA ALA A 291 -18.26 3.04 -3.32
C ALA A 291 -17.38 4.09 -2.64
N PRO A 292 -17.97 4.98 -1.81
CA PRO A 292 -17.18 5.89 -0.97
C PRO A 292 -16.25 5.10 -0.05
N LYS A 293 -15.01 5.57 0.09
CA LYS A 293 -14.01 4.95 0.97
C LYS A 293 -13.01 6.01 1.46
N GLY A 294 -13.04 6.34 2.77
CA GLY A 294 -12.33 7.49 3.28
C GLY A 294 -12.77 8.78 2.57
N ASN A 295 -11.84 9.66 2.28
CA ASN A 295 -12.08 10.88 1.49
C ASN A 295 -12.02 10.66 -0.04
N GLY A 296 -12.24 9.45 -0.53
CA GLY A 296 -12.24 9.09 -1.95
C GLY A 296 -13.25 8.01 -2.30
N PHE A 297 -13.03 7.33 -3.42
CA PHE A 297 -13.90 6.28 -3.95
C PHE A 297 -13.12 5.05 -4.33
N LEU A 298 -13.62 3.88 -3.95
CA LEU A 298 -13.08 2.57 -4.30
C LEU A 298 -13.83 2.00 -5.50
N ILE A 299 -13.10 1.50 -6.49
CA ILE A 299 -13.62 0.83 -7.69
C ILE A 299 -13.31 -0.67 -7.57
N TYR A 300 -14.30 -1.53 -7.79
CA TYR A 300 -14.17 -2.98 -7.66
C TYR A 300 -15.05 -3.71 -8.67
N THR A 301 -14.68 -4.95 -9.06
CA THR A 301 -15.49 -5.79 -9.95
C THR A 301 -16.66 -6.42 -9.20
N LEU A 302 -17.80 -6.61 -9.88
CA LEU A 302 -19.01 -7.20 -9.24
C LEU A 302 -18.81 -8.67 -8.84
N LYS A 303 -17.89 -9.39 -9.48
CA LYS A 303 -17.49 -10.76 -9.07
C LYS A 303 -16.93 -10.79 -7.65
N GLN A 304 -16.22 -9.75 -7.24
CA GLN A 304 -15.63 -9.63 -5.90
C GLN A 304 -16.68 -9.36 -4.82
N LYS A 305 -17.78 -8.67 -5.17
CA LYS A 305 -18.90 -8.42 -4.23
C LYS A 305 -19.58 -9.72 -3.77
N GLN A 306 -19.63 -10.75 -4.61
CA GLN A 306 -20.22 -12.05 -4.24
C GLN A 306 -19.36 -12.78 -3.20
N ASN A 307 -18.05 -12.70 -3.32
CA ASN A 307 -17.09 -13.29 -2.35
C ASN A 307 -17.12 -12.55 -0.99
N ALA A 308 -17.24 -11.22 -1.01
CA ALA A 308 -17.35 -10.39 0.19
C ALA A 308 -18.68 -10.60 0.92
N SER A 309 -19.79 -10.87 0.20
CA SER A 309 -21.11 -11.12 0.82
C SER A 309 -21.17 -12.46 1.56
N GLN A 310 -20.38 -13.46 1.15
CA GLN A 310 -20.26 -14.74 1.87
C GLN A 310 -19.42 -14.63 3.15
N ALA A 311 -18.61 -13.58 3.28
CA ALA A 311 -17.85 -13.25 4.48
C ALA A 311 -18.65 -12.41 5.51
N LYS A 312 -19.93 -12.09 5.23
CA LYS A 312 -20.81 -11.33 6.14
C LYS A 312 -21.05 -12.10 7.44
N GLY A 313 -20.40 -11.67 8.47
CA GLY A 313 -20.43 -12.19 9.85
C GLY A 313 -19.18 -11.79 10.63
N ARG A 314 -18.18 -11.20 10.00
CA ARG A 314 -16.95 -10.77 10.63
C ARG A 314 -16.92 -9.25 10.78
N LYS A 315 -16.44 -8.76 11.93
CA LYS A 315 -16.39 -7.35 12.35
C LYS A 315 -15.71 -6.39 11.33
N TYR A 316 -15.01 -6.93 10.34
CA TYR A 316 -14.25 -6.21 9.31
C TYR A 316 -14.57 -6.66 7.88
N ALA A 317 -15.72 -7.29 7.63
CA ALA A 317 -16.13 -7.71 6.29
C ALA A 317 -16.56 -6.50 5.45
N GLY A 318 -15.60 -5.87 4.84
CA GLY A 318 -15.74 -4.90 3.76
C GLY A 318 -15.56 -5.57 2.38
N VAL A 319 -15.37 -4.77 1.34
CA VAL A 319 -15.19 -5.19 -0.06
C VAL A 319 -13.74 -5.70 -0.31
N TYR A 320 -13.27 -6.72 0.43
CA TYR A 320 -11.95 -7.34 0.22
C TYR A 320 -12.08 -8.77 -0.29
#